data_60ea72e225b7b44ffc83ed2d95c9feb7
#
_entry.id   60ea72e225b7b44ffc83ed2d95c9feb7
#
_cell.length_a   1.000
_cell.length_b   1.000
_cell.length_c   1.000
_cell.angle_alpha   90.00
_cell.angle_beta   90.00
_cell.angle_gamma   90.00
#
_symmetry.space_group_name_H-M   'P 1'
#
loop_
_entity.id
_entity.type
_entity.pdbx_description
1 polymer ?
#
loop_
_entity_poly.entity_id
_entity_poly.type
_entity_poly.pdbx_seq_one_letter_code
_entity_poly.pdbx_strand_id
1 'polypeptide(L)'
;DSGQLLIIGGDDKYPGAIILAAKMAVMSGVGLVYLYTKNQNVIKVLKEIPEIIVLDQKNRLNELLSYNIPVLAGPGTINNKWTMDIYDLMKNKPLTTILDAAYMEQIKSTDSLKIKILLPHEGEAARLLNVPSSSIKKDRINSAIKLSIKFNAVTVLKGPQTLITNGKNTFRCLNGS
;
A
#
# COMPACT_ATOMS: atom_id res chain seq x y z
N ASP A 1 -15.54 -18.54 0.74
CA ASP A 1 -14.13 -18.62 0.33
C ASP A 1 -13.37 -17.45 0.92
N SER A 2 -12.43 -17.77 1.80
CA SER A 2 -11.51 -16.77 2.36
C SER A 2 -10.54 -16.34 1.25
N GLY A 3 -10.51 -15.04 0.92
CA GLY A 3 -9.70 -14.51 -0.18
C GLY A 3 -8.19 -14.64 0.05
N GLN A 4 -7.41 -14.24 -0.96
CA GLN A 4 -5.95 -14.20 -0.90
C GLN A 4 -5.46 -12.75 -0.97
N LEU A 5 -4.32 -12.46 -0.36
CA LEU A 5 -3.67 -11.14 -0.41
C LEU A 5 -2.16 -11.31 -0.52
N LEU A 6 -1.54 -10.59 -1.45
CA LEU A 6 -0.09 -10.43 -1.50
C LEU A 6 0.30 -9.09 -0.84
N ILE A 7 1.19 -9.13 0.13
CA ILE A 7 1.74 -7.93 0.77
C ILE A 7 3.21 -7.77 0.38
N ILE A 8 3.59 -6.59 -0.10
CA ILE A 8 4.95 -6.26 -0.52
C ILE A 8 5.43 -5.04 0.27
N GLY A 9 6.52 -5.18 1.02
CA GLY A 9 7.04 -4.09 1.81
C GLY A 9 8.17 -4.47 2.76
N GLY A 10 8.39 -3.67 3.79
CA GLY A 10 9.40 -3.94 4.81
C GLY A 10 10.82 -3.68 4.32
N ASP A 11 11.18 -2.41 4.16
CA ASP A 11 12.58 -2.02 3.92
C ASP A 11 13.42 -2.22 5.20
N ASP A 12 14.73 -2.12 5.06
CA ASP A 12 15.72 -2.41 6.11
C ASP A 12 15.43 -1.72 7.44
N LYS A 13 14.93 -0.48 7.37
CA LYS A 13 14.67 0.36 8.55
C LYS A 13 13.26 0.21 9.12
N TYR A 14 12.32 -0.37 8.36
CA TYR A 14 10.90 -0.33 8.70
C TYR A 14 10.20 -1.70 8.64
N PRO A 15 10.76 -2.76 9.28
CA PRO A 15 10.13 -4.08 9.26
C PRO A 15 8.78 -4.12 10.01
N GLY A 16 8.61 -3.24 11.01
CA GLY A 16 7.39 -3.21 11.82
C GLY A 16 6.13 -2.92 11.01
N ALA A 17 6.22 -2.05 10.00
CA ALA A 17 5.05 -1.69 9.20
C ALA A 17 4.47 -2.88 8.41
N ILE A 18 5.34 -3.71 7.81
CA ILE A 18 4.87 -4.88 7.07
C ILE A 18 4.36 -5.98 8.02
N ILE A 19 4.95 -6.12 9.21
CA ILE A 19 4.47 -7.02 10.26
C ILE A 19 3.05 -6.63 10.67
N LEU A 20 2.81 -5.35 10.95
CA LEU A 20 1.48 -4.86 11.32
C LEU A 20 0.46 -5.07 10.19
N ALA A 21 0.84 -4.78 8.94
CA ALA A 21 -0.04 -4.99 7.79
C ALA A 21 -0.43 -6.46 7.64
N ALA A 22 0.54 -7.38 7.77
CA ALA A 22 0.28 -8.81 7.68
C ALA A 22 -0.56 -9.34 8.85
N LYS A 23 -0.27 -8.90 10.09
CA LYS A 23 -1.12 -9.23 11.27
C LYS A 23 -2.57 -8.81 11.04
N MET A 24 -2.78 -7.58 10.59
CA MET A 24 -4.14 -7.08 10.33
C MET A 24 -4.84 -7.84 9.21
N ALA A 25 -4.12 -8.25 8.15
CA ALA A 25 -4.70 -9.07 7.09
C ALA A 25 -5.22 -10.41 7.63
N VAL A 26 -4.40 -11.12 8.40
CA VAL A 26 -4.79 -12.39 9.03
C VAL A 26 -5.97 -12.18 9.99
N MET A 27 -5.89 -11.18 10.89
CA MET A 27 -6.95 -10.87 11.86
C MET A 27 -8.26 -10.43 11.19
N SER A 28 -8.20 -9.85 9.99
CA SER A 28 -9.38 -9.45 9.21
C SER A 28 -10.01 -10.60 8.43
N GLY A 29 -9.48 -11.82 8.56
CA GLY A 29 -10.06 -13.03 7.96
C GLY A 29 -9.61 -13.29 6.53
N VAL A 30 -8.49 -12.72 6.07
CA VAL A 30 -7.87 -13.11 4.80
C VAL A 30 -7.39 -14.57 4.93
N GLY A 31 -7.89 -15.44 4.05
CA GLY A 31 -7.63 -16.89 4.16
C GLY A 31 -6.19 -17.28 3.86
N LEU A 32 -5.50 -16.57 2.96
CA LEU A 32 -4.12 -16.84 2.62
C LEU A 32 -3.36 -15.54 2.37
N VAL A 33 -2.36 -15.28 3.20
CA VAL A 33 -1.51 -14.09 3.11
C VAL A 33 -0.13 -14.49 2.60
N TYR A 34 0.22 -14.01 1.41
CA TYR A 34 1.58 -14.04 0.88
C TYR A 34 2.30 -12.75 1.25
N LEU A 35 3.59 -12.85 1.54
CA LEU A 35 4.40 -11.71 1.91
C LEU A 35 5.74 -11.72 1.19
N TYR A 36 6.08 -10.60 0.54
CA TYR A 36 7.40 -10.39 -0.04
C TYR A 36 8.09 -9.22 0.65
N THR A 37 9.24 -9.48 1.24
CA THR A 37 10.03 -8.50 1.98
C THR A 37 11.53 -8.74 1.76
N LYS A 38 12.37 -7.85 2.27
CA LYS A 38 13.82 -8.08 2.25
C LYS A 38 14.21 -9.27 3.13
N ASN A 39 15.18 -10.06 2.69
CA ASN A 39 15.58 -11.32 3.33
C ASN A 39 15.85 -11.19 4.84
N GLN A 40 16.48 -10.10 5.27
CA GLN A 40 16.79 -9.85 6.67
C GLN A 40 15.54 -9.66 7.57
N ASN A 41 14.39 -9.41 6.99
CA ASN A 41 13.13 -9.27 7.71
C ASN A 41 12.35 -10.58 7.83
N VAL A 42 12.64 -11.58 7.01
CA VAL A 42 11.89 -12.84 6.93
C VAL A 42 11.75 -13.51 8.30
N ILE A 43 12.86 -13.70 9.01
CA ILE A 43 12.85 -14.34 10.35
C ILE A 43 12.04 -13.51 11.34
N LYS A 44 12.13 -12.17 11.29
CA LYS A 44 11.37 -11.30 12.19
C LYS A 44 9.87 -11.44 11.96
N VAL A 45 9.47 -11.48 10.69
CA VAL A 45 8.07 -11.63 10.29
C VAL A 45 7.53 -12.99 10.72
N LEU A 46 8.23 -14.09 10.42
CA LEU A 46 7.79 -15.45 10.76
C LEU A 46 7.71 -15.70 12.27
N LYS A 47 8.56 -15.05 13.08
CA LYS A 47 8.44 -15.10 14.53
C LYS A 47 7.16 -14.45 15.06
N GLU A 48 6.68 -13.44 14.38
CA GLU A 48 5.50 -12.66 14.79
C GLU A 48 4.20 -13.21 14.22
N ILE A 49 4.27 -13.83 13.01
CA ILE A 49 3.10 -14.29 12.26
C ILE A 49 3.48 -15.58 11.51
N PRO A 50 3.46 -16.75 12.17
CA PRO A 50 3.86 -18.01 11.54
C PRO A 50 2.86 -18.52 10.49
N GLU A 51 1.64 -17.97 10.44
CA GLU A 51 0.55 -18.42 9.54
C GLU A 51 0.68 -17.92 8.11
N ILE A 52 1.60 -17.01 7.82
CA ILE A 52 1.76 -16.43 6.48
C ILE A 52 2.79 -17.18 5.63
N ILE A 53 2.67 -17.03 4.31
CA ILE A 53 3.63 -17.59 3.35
C ILE A 53 4.60 -16.49 2.91
N VAL A 54 5.85 -16.59 3.35
CA VAL A 54 6.89 -15.64 2.92
C VAL A 54 7.52 -16.12 1.61
N LEU A 55 7.57 -15.21 0.64
CA LEU A 55 8.24 -15.44 -0.64
C LEU A 55 9.71 -15.03 -0.49
N ASP A 56 10.62 -15.95 -0.73
CA ASP A 56 12.06 -15.78 -0.58
C ASP A 56 12.78 -15.39 -1.89
N GLN A 57 12.09 -15.56 -3.04
CA GLN A 57 12.68 -15.37 -4.37
C GLN A 57 11.84 -14.42 -5.24
N LYS A 58 12.53 -13.57 -6.01
CA LYS A 58 11.90 -12.64 -6.96
C LYS A 58 11.10 -13.38 -8.06
N ASN A 59 11.55 -14.57 -8.47
CA ASN A 59 10.83 -15.36 -9.46
C ASN A 59 9.48 -15.82 -8.94
N ARG A 60 9.39 -16.24 -7.68
CA ARG A 60 8.13 -16.60 -7.01
C ARG A 60 7.19 -15.40 -6.91
N LEU A 61 7.72 -14.23 -6.57
CA LEU A 61 6.94 -12.99 -6.61
C LEU A 61 6.38 -12.74 -8.00
N ASN A 62 7.22 -12.81 -9.06
CA ASN A 62 6.79 -12.54 -10.42
C ASN A 62 5.73 -13.55 -10.92
N GLU A 63 5.84 -14.81 -10.52
CA GLU A 63 4.83 -15.85 -10.75
C GLU A 63 3.50 -15.47 -10.08
N LEU A 64 3.54 -15.12 -8.77
CA LEU A 64 2.33 -14.77 -8.02
C LEU A 64 1.64 -13.52 -8.56
N LEU A 65 2.42 -12.54 -9.05
CA LEU A 65 1.90 -11.35 -9.73
C LEU A 65 1.21 -11.66 -11.08
N SER A 66 1.25 -12.88 -11.58
CA SER A 66 0.52 -13.32 -12.78
C SER A 66 -0.89 -13.82 -12.44
N TYR A 67 -1.17 -14.09 -11.17
CA TYR A 67 -2.51 -14.45 -10.70
C TYR A 67 -3.29 -13.18 -10.35
N ASN A 68 -4.62 -13.27 -10.38
CA ASN A 68 -5.50 -12.15 -10.03
C ASN A 68 -5.69 -12.03 -8.50
N ILE A 69 -4.58 -11.89 -7.78
CA ILE A 69 -4.56 -11.72 -6.32
C ILE A 69 -4.40 -10.22 -6.02
N PRO A 70 -5.22 -9.63 -5.15
CA PRO A 70 -5.02 -8.26 -4.70
C PRO A 70 -3.63 -8.07 -4.07
N VAL A 71 -3.01 -6.92 -4.33
CA VAL A 71 -1.68 -6.59 -3.86
C VAL A 71 -1.74 -5.35 -2.97
N LEU A 72 -1.29 -5.47 -1.73
CA LEU A 72 -0.94 -4.35 -0.87
C LEU A 72 0.56 -4.09 -1.01
N ALA A 73 0.94 -2.98 -1.64
CA ALA A 73 2.34 -2.63 -1.82
C ALA A 73 2.67 -1.30 -1.11
N GLY A 74 3.73 -1.32 -0.29
CA GLY A 74 4.24 -0.11 0.32
C GLY A 74 4.50 -0.11 1.83
N PRO A 75 3.83 -0.89 2.68
CA PRO A 75 4.06 -0.80 4.12
C PRO A 75 5.55 -0.89 4.47
N GLY A 76 6.09 0.18 5.07
CA GLY A 76 7.50 0.24 5.47
C GLY A 76 8.50 0.33 4.31
N THR A 77 8.12 0.87 3.16
CA THR A 77 9.05 1.10 2.04
C THR A 77 9.53 2.55 1.98
N ILE A 78 10.74 2.71 1.41
CA ILE A 78 11.31 3.99 1.03
C ILE A 78 11.63 3.98 -0.47
N ASN A 79 11.84 5.17 -1.04
CA ASN A 79 12.20 5.29 -2.45
C ASN A 79 13.68 4.89 -2.63
N ASN A 80 13.92 3.67 -3.10
CA ASN A 80 15.23 3.11 -3.38
C ASN A 80 15.17 2.09 -4.53
N LYS A 81 16.32 1.56 -4.92
CA LYS A 81 16.43 0.61 -6.03
C LYS A 81 15.54 -0.62 -5.84
N TRP A 82 15.48 -1.20 -4.63
CA TRP A 82 14.67 -2.38 -4.37
C TRP A 82 13.17 -2.11 -4.60
N THR A 83 12.65 -0.99 -4.09
CA THR A 83 11.26 -0.57 -4.30
C THR A 83 10.97 -0.33 -5.79
N MET A 84 11.89 0.35 -6.50
CA MET A 84 11.75 0.61 -7.94
C MET A 84 11.76 -0.69 -8.76
N ASP A 85 12.69 -1.61 -8.48
CA ASP A 85 12.80 -2.91 -9.17
C ASP A 85 11.53 -3.76 -9.02
N ILE A 86 10.87 -3.68 -7.85
CA ILE A 86 9.61 -4.40 -7.61
C ILE A 86 8.45 -3.67 -8.30
N TYR A 87 8.42 -2.34 -8.26
CA TYR A 87 7.40 -1.57 -8.97
C TYR A 87 7.43 -1.86 -10.48
N ASP A 88 8.62 -1.96 -11.07
CA ASP A 88 8.80 -2.30 -12.48
C ASP A 88 8.24 -3.68 -12.85
N LEU A 89 8.23 -4.64 -11.94
CA LEU A 89 7.56 -5.93 -12.15
C LEU A 89 6.03 -5.82 -12.13
N MET A 90 5.49 -4.82 -11.42
CA MET A 90 4.05 -4.66 -11.19
C MET A 90 3.39 -3.77 -12.26
N LYS A 91 4.02 -2.66 -12.64
CA LYS A 91 3.42 -1.54 -13.37
C LYS A 91 2.69 -1.89 -14.66
N ASN A 92 3.18 -2.92 -15.38
CA ASN A 92 2.61 -3.36 -16.66
C ASN A 92 1.57 -4.49 -16.52
N LYS A 93 1.22 -4.87 -15.29
CA LYS A 93 0.24 -5.93 -15.01
C LYS A 93 -1.08 -5.32 -14.53
N PRO A 94 -2.25 -5.86 -14.91
CA PRO A 94 -3.55 -5.32 -14.51
C PRO A 94 -3.92 -5.72 -13.08
N LEU A 95 -3.01 -5.49 -12.13
CA LEU A 95 -3.14 -5.88 -10.74
C LEU A 95 -4.14 -4.99 -10.00
N THR A 96 -5.01 -5.59 -9.20
CA THR A 96 -5.81 -4.86 -8.20
C THR A 96 -4.89 -4.48 -7.04
N THR A 97 -4.69 -3.17 -6.82
CA THR A 97 -3.67 -2.70 -5.87
C THR A 97 -4.22 -1.76 -4.79
N ILE A 98 -3.62 -1.90 -3.62
CA ILE A 98 -3.66 -0.96 -2.50
C ILE A 98 -2.22 -0.43 -2.37
N LEU A 99 -2.04 0.89 -2.50
CA LEU A 99 -0.71 1.49 -2.51
C LEU A 99 -0.47 2.37 -1.28
N ASP A 100 0.70 2.16 -0.68
CA ASP A 100 1.19 2.92 0.48
C ASP A 100 2.63 3.40 0.24
N ALA A 101 3.05 4.40 0.97
CA ALA A 101 4.43 4.91 1.03
C ALA A 101 5.06 5.13 -0.36
N ALA A 102 6.28 4.64 -0.57
CA ALA A 102 7.07 4.91 -1.76
C ALA A 102 6.44 4.42 -3.07
N TYR A 103 5.56 3.44 -3.05
CA TYR A 103 4.88 2.96 -4.27
C TYR A 103 3.93 4.00 -4.85
N MET A 104 3.33 4.86 -4.04
CA MET A 104 2.45 5.93 -4.53
C MET A 104 3.23 6.98 -5.34
N GLU A 105 4.51 7.21 -5.01
CA GLU A 105 5.35 8.18 -5.72
C GLU A 105 5.81 7.68 -7.11
N GLN A 106 5.70 6.37 -7.36
CA GLN A 106 6.08 5.75 -8.64
C GLN A 106 4.96 5.77 -9.68
N ILE A 107 3.70 6.03 -9.28
CA ILE A 107 2.52 5.91 -10.15
C ILE A 107 2.66 6.81 -11.39
N LYS A 108 2.47 6.22 -12.58
CA LYS A 108 2.41 6.91 -13.88
C LYS A 108 1.07 6.65 -14.55
N SER A 109 0.65 7.58 -15.41
CA SER A 109 -0.58 7.44 -16.19
C SER A 109 -0.54 6.28 -17.21
N THR A 110 0.66 5.79 -17.52
CA THR A 110 0.89 4.67 -18.45
C THR A 110 0.85 3.31 -17.78
N ASP A 111 0.74 3.26 -16.45
CA ASP A 111 0.75 2.00 -15.72
C ASP A 111 -0.58 1.24 -15.90
N SER A 112 -0.50 -0.09 -15.96
CA SER A 112 -1.68 -0.96 -16.09
C SER A 112 -2.35 -1.27 -14.76
N LEU A 113 -1.84 -0.76 -13.64
CA LEU A 113 -2.34 -1.04 -12.29
C LEU A 113 -3.78 -0.57 -12.10
N LYS A 114 -4.61 -1.43 -11.54
CA LYS A 114 -5.97 -1.10 -11.10
C LYS A 114 -5.93 -0.64 -9.64
N ILE A 115 -5.57 0.63 -9.43
CA ILE A 115 -5.47 1.19 -8.08
C ILE A 115 -6.87 1.26 -7.48
N LYS A 116 -7.09 0.58 -6.36
CA LYS A 116 -8.36 0.58 -5.63
C LYS A 116 -8.33 1.46 -4.40
N ILE A 117 -7.20 1.48 -3.72
CA ILE A 117 -7.03 2.26 -2.49
C ILE A 117 -5.64 2.91 -2.49
N LEU A 118 -5.60 4.18 -2.08
CA LEU A 118 -4.39 4.93 -1.76
C LEU A 118 -4.35 5.26 -0.27
N LEU A 119 -3.20 5.11 0.37
CA LEU A 119 -3.01 5.32 1.81
C LEU A 119 -2.03 6.48 2.10
N PRO A 120 -2.22 7.71 1.57
CA PRO A 120 -1.28 8.78 1.76
C PRO A 120 -1.36 9.40 3.17
N HIS A 121 -0.21 9.77 3.73
CA HIS A 121 -0.15 10.82 4.73
C HIS A 121 -0.12 12.21 4.06
N GLU A 122 -0.21 13.31 4.81
CA GLU A 122 -0.31 14.68 4.25
C GLU A 122 0.85 15.04 3.31
N GLY A 123 2.08 14.61 3.62
CA GLY A 123 3.24 14.87 2.78
C GLY A 123 3.21 14.09 1.45
N GLU A 124 2.76 12.84 1.47
CA GLU A 124 2.55 12.03 0.26
C GLU A 124 1.41 12.62 -0.59
N ALA A 125 0.31 13.02 0.04
CA ALA A 125 -0.81 13.68 -0.62
C ALA A 125 -0.37 14.97 -1.34
N ALA A 126 0.49 15.77 -0.70
CA ALA A 126 1.04 16.99 -1.28
C ALA A 126 1.86 16.70 -2.55
N ARG A 127 2.72 15.68 -2.51
CA ARG A 127 3.50 15.24 -3.68
C ARG A 127 2.60 14.74 -4.81
N LEU A 128 1.63 13.88 -4.48
CA LEU A 128 0.67 13.35 -5.46
C LEU A 128 -0.18 14.41 -6.14
N LEU A 129 -0.54 15.48 -5.43
CA LEU A 129 -1.30 16.61 -5.97
C LEU A 129 -0.42 17.72 -6.54
N ASN A 130 0.90 17.64 -6.35
CA ASN A 130 1.87 18.67 -6.72
C ASN A 130 1.53 20.04 -6.10
N VAL A 131 1.29 20.05 -4.78
CA VAL A 131 0.97 21.25 -3.99
C VAL A 131 1.79 21.29 -2.71
N PRO A 132 1.97 22.45 -2.07
CA PRO A 132 2.60 22.52 -0.75
C PRO A 132 1.82 21.73 0.31
N SER A 133 2.52 21.13 1.27
CA SER A 133 1.88 20.39 2.39
C SER A 133 0.94 21.27 3.23
N SER A 134 1.20 22.57 3.31
CA SER A 134 0.31 23.54 3.95
C SER A 134 -1.07 23.60 3.31
N SER A 135 -1.17 23.41 1.99
CA SER A 135 -2.45 23.38 1.28
C SER A 135 -3.27 22.15 1.67
N ILE A 136 -2.61 20.99 1.86
CA ILE A 136 -3.28 19.78 2.34
C ILE A 136 -3.83 19.98 3.75
N LYS A 137 -3.01 20.53 4.66
CA LYS A 137 -3.42 20.80 6.05
C LYS A 137 -4.59 21.78 6.14
N LYS A 138 -4.60 22.80 5.29
CA LYS A 138 -5.66 23.83 5.26
C LYS A 138 -7.02 23.25 4.86
N ASP A 139 -7.03 22.26 3.95
CA ASP A 139 -8.26 21.65 3.45
C ASP A 139 -8.06 20.17 3.15
N ARG A 140 -8.04 19.36 4.20
CA ARG A 140 -7.81 17.92 4.12
C ARG A 140 -8.93 17.19 3.38
N ILE A 141 -10.19 17.64 3.57
CA ILE A 141 -11.35 16.98 2.95
C ILE A 141 -11.28 17.12 1.43
N ASN A 142 -11.18 18.34 0.90
CA ASN A 142 -11.09 18.54 -0.54
C ASN A 142 -9.79 17.94 -1.13
N SER A 143 -8.70 17.92 -0.38
CA SER A 143 -7.47 17.27 -0.81
C SER A 143 -7.65 15.75 -0.99
N ALA A 144 -8.32 15.09 -0.04
CA ALA A 144 -8.62 13.66 -0.15
C ALA A 144 -9.57 13.37 -1.32
N ILE A 145 -10.61 14.20 -1.51
CA ILE A 145 -11.55 14.10 -2.65
C ILE A 145 -10.81 14.24 -3.99
N LYS A 146 -9.93 15.25 -4.12
CA LYS A 146 -9.12 15.45 -5.34
C LYS A 146 -8.24 14.25 -5.66
N LEU A 147 -7.60 13.65 -4.66
CA LEU A 147 -6.81 12.42 -4.84
C LEU A 147 -7.69 11.27 -5.32
N SER A 148 -8.82 11.06 -4.67
CA SER A 148 -9.76 10.00 -5.06
C SER A 148 -10.24 10.12 -6.49
N ILE A 149 -10.58 11.33 -6.93
CA ILE A 149 -11.00 11.62 -8.31
C ILE A 149 -9.82 11.42 -9.28
N LYS A 150 -8.63 11.99 -8.95
CA LYS A 150 -7.44 11.93 -9.81
C LYS A 150 -7.02 10.49 -10.12
N PHE A 151 -7.07 9.61 -9.14
CA PHE A 151 -6.61 8.21 -9.28
C PHE A 151 -7.76 7.21 -9.45
N ASN A 152 -9.01 7.67 -9.48
CA ASN A 152 -10.21 6.83 -9.51
C ASN A 152 -10.17 5.71 -8.44
N ALA A 153 -9.77 6.07 -7.21
CA ALA A 153 -9.50 5.15 -6.12
C ALA A 153 -10.06 5.68 -4.79
N VAL A 154 -10.34 4.80 -3.86
CA VAL A 154 -10.59 5.20 -2.49
C VAL A 154 -9.31 5.80 -1.91
N THR A 155 -9.39 6.98 -1.34
CA THR A 155 -8.26 7.62 -0.64
C THR A 155 -8.48 7.54 0.85
N VAL A 156 -7.48 7.02 1.57
CA VAL A 156 -7.39 7.03 3.03
C VAL A 156 -6.30 8.02 3.42
N LEU A 157 -6.66 9.28 3.63
CA LEU A 157 -5.72 10.34 4.03
C LEU A 157 -5.41 10.20 5.52
N LYS A 158 -4.24 9.62 5.80
CA LYS A 158 -3.75 9.36 7.17
C LYS A 158 -3.50 10.64 7.95
N GLY A 159 -3.63 10.58 9.28
CA GLY A 159 -3.38 11.69 10.20
C GLY A 159 -4.51 11.86 11.21
N PRO A 160 -4.51 12.94 12.01
CA PRO A 160 -5.57 13.20 12.97
C PRO A 160 -6.94 13.14 12.28
N GLN A 161 -7.85 12.34 12.83
CA GLN A 161 -9.15 12.09 12.22
C GLN A 161 -9.01 11.63 10.75
N THR A 162 -8.36 10.50 10.51
CA THR A 162 -8.17 9.91 9.18
C THR A 162 -9.43 10.02 8.33
N LEU A 163 -9.27 10.51 7.10
CA LEU A 163 -10.36 10.69 6.13
C LEU A 163 -10.36 9.55 5.12
N ILE A 164 -11.53 8.99 4.87
CA ILE A 164 -11.74 7.94 3.87
C ILE A 164 -12.76 8.45 2.86
N THR A 165 -12.41 8.51 1.59
CA THR A 165 -13.32 9.00 0.55
C THR A 165 -13.19 8.23 -0.75
N ASN A 166 -14.31 8.08 -1.45
CA ASN A 166 -14.39 7.58 -2.83
C ASN A 166 -14.63 8.71 -3.85
N GLY A 167 -14.42 9.97 -3.43
CA GLY A 167 -14.68 11.16 -4.24
C GLY A 167 -16.11 11.69 -4.18
N LYS A 168 -17.08 10.87 -3.75
CA LYS A 168 -18.49 11.26 -3.57
C LYS A 168 -18.87 11.33 -2.08
N ASN A 169 -18.56 10.28 -1.35
CA ASN A 169 -18.81 10.16 0.08
C ASN A 169 -17.49 10.26 0.84
N THR A 170 -17.52 10.93 1.99
CA THR A 170 -16.34 11.08 2.86
C THR A 170 -16.72 10.70 4.28
N PHE A 171 -15.91 9.82 4.86
CA PHE A 171 -16.00 9.39 6.24
C PHE A 171 -14.81 9.90 7.02
N ARG A 172 -15.02 10.17 8.30
CA ARG A 172 -13.99 10.59 9.24
C ARG A 172 -13.88 9.54 10.34
N CYS A 173 -12.68 9.00 10.54
CA CYS A 173 -12.41 8.14 11.68
C CYS A 173 -12.16 9.03 12.91
N LEU A 174 -13.03 8.95 13.91
CA LEU A 174 -12.93 9.76 15.12
C LEU A 174 -12.00 9.15 16.17
N ASN A 175 -11.68 7.85 16.04
CA ASN A 175 -10.82 7.10 16.94
C ASN A 175 -9.48 6.81 16.25
N GLY A 176 -8.39 6.89 17.02
CA GLY A 176 -7.03 6.69 16.54
C GLY A 176 -6.29 8.02 16.28
N SER A 177 -4.97 7.94 16.39
CA SER A 177 -4.03 9.05 16.17
C SER A 177 -3.57 9.11 14.71
#